data_9446ec9f869d96d478b49cde7b06acb7
#
_entry.id   9446ec9f869d96d478b49cde7b06acb7
#
_cell.length_a   1.000
_cell.length_b   1.000
_cell.length_c   1.000
_cell.angle_alpha   90.00
_cell.angle_beta   90.00
_cell.angle_gamma   90.00
#
_symmetry.space_group_name_H-M   'P 1'
#
loop_
_entity.id
_entity.type
_entity.pdbx_description
1 polymer ?
#
loop_
_entity_poly.entity_id
_entity_poly.type
_entity_poly.pdbx_seq_one_letter_code
_entity_poly.pdbx_strand_id
1 'polypeptide(L)'
;MKSGLFVVALVGAFAVAAGGPPDKDCPLMKALKESIDACIDKLSEESVKLMEKDAFADNEEIRCFHACVMTHSGLMTDGKMDIPALEEMLSGNPDDEEEAQKIIEIMKMCKPEAEISDNECEVAGNYVKCFQAKKVN
;
A
#
# COMPACT_ATOMS: atom_id res chain seq x y z
N MET A 1 1.61 -7.06 -23.02
CA MET A 1 0.39 -7.56 -23.58
C MET A 1 -0.22 -8.62 -22.73
N LYS A 2 0.25 -9.87 -22.84
CA LYS A 2 -0.23 -10.92 -21.95
C LYS A 2 0.03 -10.57 -20.49
N SER A 3 1.16 -9.92 -20.23
CA SER A 3 1.53 -9.53 -18.88
C SER A 3 0.58 -8.50 -18.27
N GLY A 4 0.03 -7.62 -19.09
CA GLY A 4 -0.90 -6.62 -18.60
C GLY A 4 -2.20 -7.22 -18.09
N LEU A 5 -2.76 -8.12 -18.86
CA LEU A 5 -3.98 -8.84 -18.47
C LEU A 5 -3.73 -9.73 -17.26
N PHE A 6 -2.58 -10.38 -17.27
CA PHE A 6 -2.21 -11.25 -16.18
C PHE A 6 -2.06 -10.47 -14.88
N VAL A 7 -1.44 -9.30 -14.95
CA VAL A 7 -1.27 -8.44 -13.77
C VAL A 7 -2.62 -7.98 -13.22
N VAL A 8 -3.54 -7.60 -14.09
CA VAL A 8 -4.87 -7.20 -13.67
C VAL A 8 -5.59 -8.36 -12.98
N ALA A 9 -5.47 -9.55 -13.55
CA ALA A 9 -6.08 -10.74 -12.96
C ALA A 9 -5.47 -11.05 -11.59
N LEU A 10 -4.17 -10.89 -11.47
CA LEU A 10 -3.47 -11.10 -10.20
C LEU A 10 -3.92 -10.13 -9.13
N VAL A 11 -4.07 -8.88 -9.49
CA VAL A 11 -4.54 -7.87 -8.53
C VAL A 11 -5.96 -8.21 -8.06
N GLY A 12 -6.80 -8.65 -8.98
CA GLY A 12 -8.15 -9.08 -8.63
C GLY A 12 -8.15 -10.30 -7.72
N ALA A 13 -7.38 -11.31 -8.08
CA ALA A 13 -7.27 -12.53 -7.30
C ALA A 13 -6.66 -12.24 -5.93
N PHE A 14 -5.69 -11.36 -5.89
CA PHE A 14 -5.02 -10.95 -4.69
C PHE A 14 -6.00 -10.31 -3.71
N ALA A 15 -6.84 -9.41 -4.19
CA ALA A 15 -7.84 -8.75 -3.38
C ALA A 15 -8.81 -9.76 -2.75
N VAL A 16 -9.18 -10.78 -3.50
CA VAL A 16 -10.06 -11.84 -3.03
C VAL A 16 -9.31 -12.75 -2.05
N ALA A 17 -8.08 -13.11 -2.39
CA ALA A 17 -7.26 -14.00 -1.57
C ALA A 17 -6.92 -13.41 -0.22
N ALA A 18 -6.85 -12.09 -0.14
CA ALA A 18 -6.61 -11.40 1.12
C ALA A 18 -7.78 -11.55 2.10
N GLY A 19 -8.83 -12.24 1.69
CA GLY A 19 -9.97 -12.51 2.54
C GLY A 19 -10.77 -11.28 2.87
N GLY A 20 -10.47 -10.21 2.19
CA GLY A 20 -11.13 -8.95 2.46
C GLY A 20 -11.68 -8.31 1.21
N PRO A 21 -12.91 -8.64 0.81
CA PRO A 21 -13.51 -7.86 -0.26
C PRO A 21 -13.52 -6.38 0.04
N PRO A 22 -13.57 -5.96 1.29
CA PRO A 22 -13.54 -4.54 1.60
C PRO A 22 -12.30 -3.83 1.11
N ASP A 23 -11.22 -4.57 0.90
CA ASP A 23 -9.97 -3.96 0.46
C ASP A 23 -10.07 -3.32 -0.90
N LYS A 24 -10.96 -3.85 -1.76
CA LYS A 24 -11.20 -3.28 -3.06
C LYS A 24 -11.86 -1.91 -2.99
N ASP A 25 -12.61 -1.66 -1.92
CA ASP A 25 -13.32 -0.41 -1.72
C ASP A 25 -12.58 0.54 -0.78
N CYS A 26 -11.41 0.14 -0.30
CA CYS A 26 -10.60 0.98 0.57
C CYS A 26 -10.18 2.26 -0.20
N PRO A 27 -10.44 3.45 0.35
CA PRO A 27 -10.07 4.69 -0.33
C PRO A 27 -8.59 4.77 -0.67
N LEU A 28 -7.75 4.25 0.20
CA LEU A 28 -6.32 4.25 -0.03
C LEU A 28 -5.94 3.38 -1.23
N MET A 29 -6.53 2.20 -1.33
CA MET A 29 -6.26 1.31 -2.45
C MET A 29 -6.73 1.90 -3.77
N LYS A 30 -7.87 2.55 -3.79
CA LYS A 30 -8.37 3.23 -4.98
C LYS A 30 -7.41 4.33 -5.42
N ALA A 31 -6.93 5.12 -4.46
CA ALA A 31 -6.04 6.23 -4.76
C ALA A 31 -4.66 5.74 -5.25
N LEU A 32 -4.24 4.57 -4.80
CA LEU A 32 -2.94 4.01 -5.14
C LEU A 32 -2.92 3.12 -6.37
N LYS A 33 -4.07 2.84 -6.95
CA LYS A 33 -4.17 1.90 -8.06
C LYS A 33 -3.21 2.23 -9.22
N GLU A 34 -3.17 3.48 -9.62
CA GLU A 34 -2.29 3.91 -10.71
C GLU A 34 -0.83 3.70 -10.37
N SER A 35 -0.46 4.01 -9.14
CA SER A 35 0.91 3.82 -8.67
C SER A 35 1.27 2.35 -8.55
N ILE A 36 0.34 1.53 -8.13
CA ILE A 36 0.53 0.09 -8.07
C ILE A 36 0.82 -0.45 -9.46
N ASP A 37 0.03 -0.04 -10.44
CA ASP A 37 0.22 -0.47 -11.83
C ASP A 37 1.58 -0.03 -12.37
N ALA A 38 2.02 1.16 -11.99
CA ALA A 38 3.31 1.69 -12.42
C ALA A 38 4.48 0.95 -11.80
N CYS A 39 4.31 0.41 -10.60
CA CYS A 39 5.40 -0.22 -9.85
C CYS A 39 5.41 -1.75 -9.90
N ILE A 40 4.32 -2.37 -10.38
CA ILE A 40 4.16 -3.83 -10.33
C ILE A 40 5.27 -4.58 -11.07
N ASP A 41 5.83 -3.97 -12.10
CA ASP A 41 6.90 -4.57 -12.90
C ASP A 41 8.19 -4.81 -12.11
N LYS A 42 8.31 -4.16 -10.96
CA LYS A 42 9.48 -4.32 -10.10
C LYS A 42 9.45 -5.60 -9.27
N LEU A 43 8.30 -6.27 -9.25
CA LEU A 43 8.16 -7.52 -8.51
C LEU A 43 8.53 -8.71 -9.39
N SER A 44 9.29 -9.64 -8.84
CA SER A 44 9.56 -10.92 -9.49
C SER A 44 8.30 -11.78 -9.43
N GLU A 45 8.27 -12.82 -10.26
CA GLU A 45 7.16 -13.78 -10.23
C GLU A 45 7.01 -14.43 -8.86
N GLU A 46 8.13 -14.69 -8.21
CA GLU A 46 8.14 -15.29 -6.89
C GLU A 46 7.47 -14.39 -5.86
N SER A 47 7.80 -13.11 -5.87
CA SER A 47 7.17 -12.14 -4.96
C SER A 47 5.70 -11.95 -5.25
N VAL A 48 5.32 -11.94 -6.52
CA VAL A 48 3.91 -11.85 -6.91
C VAL A 48 3.14 -13.04 -6.34
N LYS A 49 3.70 -14.25 -6.46
CA LYS A 49 3.06 -15.46 -5.91
C LYS A 49 2.93 -15.38 -4.39
N LEU A 50 3.93 -14.85 -3.72
CA LEU A 50 3.86 -14.67 -2.28
C LEU A 50 2.73 -13.73 -1.90
N MET A 51 2.58 -12.64 -2.62
CA MET A 51 1.52 -11.67 -2.36
C MET A 51 0.14 -12.20 -2.70
N GLU A 52 0.04 -13.13 -3.64
CA GLU A 52 -1.22 -13.79 -3.95
C GLU A 52 -1.71 -14.64 -2.78
N LYS A 53 -0.78 -15.26 -2.06
CA LYS A 53 -1.11 -16.08 -0.90
C LYS A 53 -1.36 -15.25 0.34
N ASP A 54 -0.65 -14.14 0.47
CA ASP A 54 -0.71 -13.29 1.66
C ASP A 54 -0.53 -11.84 1.24
N ALA A 55 -1.58 -11.05 1.38
CA ALA A 55 -1.56 -9.63 1.01
C ALA A 55 -0.48 -8.85 1.76
N PHE A 56 -0.08 -9.35 2.92
CA PHE A 56 0.94 -8.70 3.74
C PHE A 56 2.24 -9.47 3.78
N ALA A 57 2.49 -10.28 2.74
CA ALA A 57 3.76 -10.97 2.59
C ALA A 57 4.90 -9.95 2.64
N ASP A 58 6.02 -10.37 3.20
CA ASP A 58 7.13 -9.47 3.45
C ASP A 58 8.45 -10.06 2.96
N ASN A 59 9.10 -9.35 2.08
CA ASN A 59 10.50 -9.58 1.73
C ASN A 59 11.04 -8.25 1.22
N GLU A 60 12.33 -8.18 0.97
CA GLU A 60 12.97 -6.94 0.55
C GLU A 60 12.36 -6.37 -0.74
N GLU A 61 12.10 -7.23 -1.70
CA GLU A 61 11.54 -6.81 -2.98
C GLU A 61 10.14 -6.22 -2.81
N ILE A 62 9.33 -6.86 -1.97
CA ILE A 62 7.98 -6.38 -1.67
C ILE A 62 8.01 -5.05 -0.94
N ARG A 63 8.94 -4.89 0.00
CA ARG A 63 9.11 -3.61 0.70
C ARG A 63 9.46 -2.49 -0.25
N CYS A 64 10.37 -2.77 -1.18
CA CYS A 64 10.76 -1.78 -2.18
C CYS A 64 9.64 -1.48 -3.16
N PHE A 65 8.81 -2.47 -3.46
CA PHE A 65 7.60 -2.26 -4.24
C PHE A 65 6.67 -1.28 -3.53
N HIS A 66 6.45 -1.49 -2.24
CA HIS A 66 5.63 -0.57 -1.45
C HIS A 66 6.23 0.84 -1.44
N ALA A 67 7.55 0.95 -1.32
CA ALA A 67 8.22 2.23 -1.37
C ALA A 67 8.02 2.92 -2.73
N CYS A 68 8.08 2.14 -3.81
CA CYS A 68 7.82 2.64 -5.14
C CYS A 68 6.41 3.21 -5.26
N VAL A 69 5.43 2.47 -4.79
CA VAL A 69 4.03 2.90 -4.81
C VAL A 69 3.85 4.19 -4.03
N MET A 70 4.39 4.26 -2.83
CA MET A 70 4.27 5.42 -1.98
C MET A 70 4.97 6.64 -2.55
N THR A 71 6.14 6.44 -3.14
CA THR A 71 6.90 7.53 -3.74
C THR A 71 6.24 8.02 -5.02
N HIS A 72 5.81 7.09 -5.87
CA HIS A 72 5.15 7.43 -7.14
C HIS A 72 3.86 8.21 -6.91
N SER A 73 3.12 7.85 -5.88
CA SER A 73 1.86 8.50 -5.56
C SER A 73 2.01 9.82 -4.83
N GLY A 74 3.22 10.14 -4.39
CA GLY A 74 3.47 11.37 -3.62
C GLY A 74 3.26 11.22 -2.12
N LEU A 75 2.94 10.01 -1.65
CA LEU A 75 2.77 9.75 -0.22
C LEU A 75 4.08 9.77 0.54
N MET A 76 5.17 9.44 -0.13
CA MET A 76 6.48 9.39 0.50
C MET A 76 7.44 10.31 -0.24
N THR A 77 8.16 11.12 0.50
CA THR A 77 9.18 12.02 -0.02
C THR A 77 10.40 11.91 0.88
N ASP A 78 11.56 11.65 0.28
CA ASP A 78 12.82 11.50 1.00
C ASP A 78 12.75 10.45 2.11
N GLY A 79 12.04 9.36 1.84
CA GLY A 79 11.93 8.25 2.79
C GLY A 79 11.01 8.50 3.96
N LYS A 80 10.18 9.53 3.86
CA LYS A 80 9.23 9.87 4.93
C LYS A 80 7.84 10.06 4.37
N MET A 81 6.84 9.65 5.12
CA MET A 81 5.45 9.83 4.70
C MET A 81 5.04 11.29 4.84
N ASP A 82 4.42 11.79 3.78
CA ASP A 82 3.86 13.13 3.74
C ASP A 82 2.40 13.04 4.17
N ILE A 83 2.13 13.31 5.44
CA ILE A 83 0.77 13.22 5.97
C ILE A 83 -0.20 14.19 5.26
N PRO A 84 0.16 15.46 5.01
CA PRO A 84 -0.73 16.33 4.24
C PRO A 84 -1.07 15.79 2.86
N ALA A 85 -0.12 15.15 2.17
CA ALA A 85 -0.39 14.53 0.88
C ALA A 85 -1.38 13.39 1.02
N LEU A 86 -1.26 12.59 2.08
CA LEU A 86 -2.19 11.51 2.37
C LEU A 86 -3.59 12.06 2.61
N GLU A 87 -3.70 13.12 3.39
CA GLU A 87 -4.99 13.76 3.67
C GLU A 87 -5.64 14.25 2.39
N GLU A 88 -4.85 14.89 1.54
CA GLU A 88 -5.35 15.39 0.26
C GLU A 88 -5.80 14.25 -0.65
N MET A 89 -5.01 13.19 -0.72
CA MET A 89 -5.31 12.02 -1.54
C MET A 89 -6.63 11.36 -1.15
N LEU A 90 -6.91 11.32 0.13
CA LEU A 90 -8.10 10.66 0.66
C LEU A 90 -9.30 11.58 0.79
N SER A 91 -9.13 12.88 0.52
CA SER A 91 -10.23 13.82 0.60
C SER A 91 -11.07 13.77 -0.68
N GLY A 92 -12.24 14.35 -0.63
CA GLY A 92 -13.06 14.55 -1.82
C GLY A 92 -14.15 13.52 -2.05
N ASN A 93 -14.18 12.45 -1.28
CA ASN A 93 -15.24 11.46 -1.38
C ASN A 93 -16.00 11.38 -0.06
N PRO A 94 -17.17 12.01 0.04
CA PRO A 94 -17.94 12.02 1.30
C PRO A 94 -18.31 10.64 1.83
N ASP A 95 -18.49 9.67 0.93
CA ASP A 95 -18.87 8.32 1.32
C ASP A 95 -17.74 7.59 2.06
N ASP A 96 -16.50 8.00 1.80
CA ASP A 96 -15.32 7.35 2.37
C ASP A 96 -14.67 8.18 3.48
N GLU A 97 -15.30 9.27 3.90
CA GLU A 97 -14.71 10.20 4.86
C GLU A 97 -14.32 9.56 6.18
N GLU A 98 -15.20 8.73 6.72
CA GLU A 98 -14.93 8.07 8.00
C GLU A 98 -13.77 7.10 7.89
N GLU A 99 -13.75 6.30 6.83
CA GLU A 99 -12.68 5.37 6.57
C GLU A 99 -11.35 6.10 6.32
N ALA A 100 -11.42 7.20 5.58
CA ALA A 100 -10.24 8.03 5.30
C ALA A 100 -9.62 8.55 6.59
N GLN A 101 -10.45 9.03 7.52
CA GLN A 101 -9.96 9.55 8.80
C GLN A 101 -9.28 8.45 9.61
N LYS A 102 -9.82 7.25 9.60
CA LYS A 102 -9.20 6.11 10.30
C LYS A 102 -7.82 5.80 9.73
N ILE A 103 -7.71 5.79 8.41
CA ILE A 103 -6.44 5.54 7.73
C ILE A 103 -5.41 6.60 8.12
N ILE A 104 -5.81 7.87 8.07
CA ILE A 104 -4.93 8.98 8.40
C ILE A 104 -4.42 8.86 9.84
N GLU A 105 -5.31 8.56 10.78
CA GLU A 105 -4.95 8.41 12.18
C GLU A 105 -3.98 7.25 12.40
N ILE A 106 -4.23 6.13 11.74
CA ILE A 106 -3.34 4.97 11.84
C ILE A 106 -1.96 5.33 11.32
N MET A 107 -1.89 6.00 10.17
CA MET A 107 -0.61 6.37 9.59
C MET A 107 0.15 7.36 10.46
N LYS A 108 -0.55 8.30 11.10
CA LYS A 108 0.07 9.23 12.04
C LYS A 108 0.66 8.47 13.24
N MET A 109 -0.04 7.47 13.73
CA MET A 109 0.44 6.65 14.84
C MET A 109 1.64 5.81 14.44
N CYS A 110 1.69 5.36 13.19
CA CYS A 110 2.77 4.52 12.71
C CYS A 110 4.04 5.30 12.39
N LYS A 111 3.92 6.58 12.12
CA LYS A 111 5.05 7.40 11.65
C LYS A 111 6.31 7.31 12.52
N PRO A 112 6.24 7.49 13.85
CA PRO A 112 7.46 7.46 14.66
C PRO A 112 8.20 6.14 14.59
N GLU A 113 7.50 5.02 14.56
CA GLU A 113 8.17 3.72 14.53
C GLU A 113 8.56 3.30 13.12
N ALA A 114 7.79 3.70 12.12
CA ALA A 114 8.08 3.33 10.74
C ALA A 114 9.31 4.05 10.20
N GLU A 115 9.50 5.30 10.60
CA GLU A 115 10.55 6.15 10.08
C GLU A 115 11.85 6.11 10.86
N ILE A 116 12.03 5.10 11.69
CA ILE A 116 13.29 4.88 12.40
C ILE A 116 14.42 4.57 11.42
N SER A 117 14.11 3.85 10.35
CA SER A 117 15.09 3.46 9.34
C SER A 117 15.37 4.59 8.36
N ASP A 118 16.60 4.63 7.86
CA ASP A 118 17.00 5.56 6.80
C ASP A 118 16.76 4.95 5.41
N ASN A 119 16.35 3.70 5.36
CA ASN A 119 16.11 2.98 4.10
C ASN A 119 14.63 3.07 3.76
N GLU A 120 14.30 3.67 2.63
CA GLU A 120 12.90 3.88 2.23
C GLU A 120 12.11 2.59 2.05
N CYS A 121 12.77 1.52 1.61
CA CYS A 121 12.10 0.23 1.48
C CYS A 121 11.68 -0.30 2.84
N GLU A 122 12.57 -0.15 3.83
CA GLU A 122 12.27 -0.54 5.20
C GLU A 122 11.17 0.31 5.82
N VAL A 123 11.22 1.61 5.57
CA VAL A 123 10.18 2.53 6.06
C VAL A 123 8.82 2.12 5.51
N ALA A 124 8.74 1.87 4.19
CA ALA A 124 7.50 1.45 3.57
C ALA A 124 6.98 0.14 4.15
N GLY A 125 7.87 -0.84 4.32
CA GLY A 125 7.52 -2.12 4.93
C GLY A 125 7.03 -1.96 6.36
N ASN A 126 7.65 -1.08 7.11
CA ASN A 126 7.25 -0.80 8.49
C ASN A 126 5.85 -0.19 8.55
N TYR A 127 5.54 0.71 7.61
CA TYR A 127 4.20 1.27 7.54
C TYR A 127 3.15 0.20 7.24
N VAL A 128 3.44 -0.69 6.31
CA VAL A 128 2.50 -1.75 5.94
C VAL A 128 2.23 -2.66 7.15
N LYS A 129 3.27 -3.07 7.86
CA LYS A 129 3.13 -3.91 9.05
C LYS A 129 2.37 -3.22 10.15
N CYS A 130 2.70 -1.97 10.41
CA CYS A 130 2.04 -1.18 11.44
C CYS A 130 0.57 -0.97 11.10
N PHE A 131 0.29 -0.62 9.85
CA PHE A 131 -1.07 -0.43 9.39
C PHE A 131 -1.90 -1.70 9.55
N GLN A 132 -1.34 -2.83 9.14
CA GLN A 132 -2.01 -4.13 9.28
C GLN A 132 -2.36 -4.41 10.75
N ALA A 133 -1.40 -4.21 11.64
CA ALA A 133 -1.59 -4.49 13.04
C ALA A 133 -2.68 -3.63 13.67
N LYS A 134 -2.72 -2.36 13.30
CA LYS A 134 -3.69 -1.42 13.88
C LYS A 134 -5.05 -1.51 13.22
N LYS A 135 -5.09 -1.86 11.94
CA LYS A 135 -6.36 -2.00 11.22
C LYS A 135 -7.16 -3.20 11.71
N VAL A 136 -6.47 -4.28 12.06
CA VAL A 136 -7.11 -5.51 12.53
C VAL A 136 -7.73 -5.32 13.92
N ASN A 137 -7.13 -4.45 14.71
CA ASN A 137 -7.63 -4.14 16.06
C ASN A 137 -8.65 -3.02 16.03
#